data_20f4a3570a8304f51ef3bbf6d2719f2a
#
_entry.id   20f4a3570a8304f51ef3bbf6d2719f2a
#
_cell.length_a   1.000
_cell.length_b   1.000
_cell.length_c   1.000
_cell.angle_alpha   90.00
_cell.angle_beta   90.00
_cell.angle_gamma   90.00
#
_symmetry.space_group_name_H-M   'P 1'
#
loop_
_entity.id
_entity.type
_entity.pdbx_description
1 polymer ?
#
loop_
_entity_poly.entity_id
_entity_poly.type
_entity_poly.pdbx_seq_one_letter_code
_entity_poly.pdbx_strand_id
1 'polypeptide(L)'
;TVHAMPRADVAGSEAQRRTARGRLKMLLVLLACAAPVLASYFTFYVLRPEGRSNYATLIEPSRAMPAGLPLADLEGRPVSAASLRGQWLLVVVGRGACDGDCEQRLFMQRQLREMAGRERERIDKLWLVIDDAPIAAPLRAALAAAPATTVLRVPAPALQQWLAPAGGESLESHLYVVDPMGQWMMRAPPRAEPAKFKRDIDKLLRASSFWDRPGR
;
A
#
# COMPACT_ATOMS: atom_id res chain seq x y z
N THR A 1 20.75 -42.76 79.65
CA THR A 1 21.05 -41.73 78.61
C THR A 1 19.86 -41.61 77.65
N VAL A 2 19.06 -40.58 77.89
CA VAL A 2 17.90 -40.22 77.02
C VAL A 2 18.41 -39.51 75.81
N HIS A 3 18.28 -40.15 74.65
CA HIS A 3 18.52 -39.45 73.38
C HIS A 3 17.36 -38.48 73.11
N ALA A 4 17.66 -37.20 73.17
CA ALA A 4 16.71 -36.18 72.80
C ALA A 4 16.38 -36.28 71.27
N MET A 5 15.11 -36.55 70.96
CA MET A 5 14.64 -36.50 69.58
C MET A 5 14.73 -35.05 69.05
N PRO A 6 15.21 -34.82 67.82
CA PRO A 6 15.22 -33.49 67.26
C PRO A 6 13.79 -32.98 67.11
N ARG A 7 13.56 -31.72 67.50
CA ARG A 7 12.28 -31.01 67.36
C ARG A 7 11.83 -30.98 65.93
N ALA A 8 10.68 -31.55 65.62
CA ALA A 8 10.07 -31.60 64.30
C ALA A 8 9.73 -30.22 63.71
N ASP A 9 9.62 -29.19 64.54
CA ASP A 9 9.16 -27.87 64.13
C ASP A 9 10.18 -27.07 63.28
N VAL A 10 11.48 -27.34 63.43
CA VAL A 10 12.53 -26.63 62.69
C VAL A 10 12.64 -27.16 61.27
N ALA A 11 12.42 -28.47 61.07
CA ALA A 11 12.46 -29.08 59.74
C ALA A 11 11.30 -28.63 58.82
N GLY A 12 10.12 -28.36 59.41
CA GLY A 12 8.95 -27.88 58.65
C GLY A 12 9.12 -26.45 58.08
N SER A 13 9.76 -25.58 58.86
CA SER A 13 9.97 -24.19 58.42
C SER A 13 11.03 -24.08 57.28
N GLU A 14 12.07 -24.87 57.34
CA GLU A 14 13.08 -24.92 56.26
C GLU A 14 12.57 -25.58 54.99
N ALA A 15 11.76 -26.60 55.08
CA ALA A 15 11.12 -27.25 53.94
C ALA A 15 10.14 -26.29 53.25
N GLN A 16 9.34 -25.52 54.02
CA GLN A 16 8.45 -24.49 53.44
C GLN A 16 9.19 -23.36 52.77
N ARG A 17 10.32 -22.92 53.34
CA ARG A 17 11.15 -21.85 52.70
C ARG A 17 11.83 -22.37 51.42
N ARG A 18 12.26 -23.63 51.34
CA ARG A 18 12.81 -24.24 50.13
C ARG A 18 11.77 -24.37 49.03
N THR A 19 10.55 -24.81 49.35
CA THR A 19 9.43 -24.89 48.41
C THR A 19 8.97 -23.49 47.94
N ALA A 20 8.91 -22.50 48.81
CA ALA A 20 8.57 -21.13 48.42
C ALA A 20 9.62 -20.52 47.48
N ARG A 21 10.91 -20.70 47.74
CA ARG A 21 12.01 -20.28 46.84
C ARG A 21 11.98 -21.05 45.50
N GLY A 22 11.64 -22.33 45.52
CA GLY A 22 11.47 -23.12 44.28
C GLY A 22 10.31 -22.63 43.44
N ARG A 23 9.16 -22.32 44.04
CA ARG A 23 8.00 -21.74 43.37
C ARG A 23 8.33 -20.35 42.80
N LEU A 24 9.04 -19.49 43.53
CA LEU A 24 9.46 -18.17 43.05
C LEU A 24 10.38 -18.26 41.83
N LYS A 25 11.38 -19.18 41.90
CA LYS A 25 12.26 -19.41 40.73
C LYS A 25 11.48 -19.91 39.52
N MET A 26 10.53 -20.83 39.69
CA MET A 26 9.68 -21.34 38.62
C MET A 26 8.80 -20.20 38.02
N LEU A 27 8.22 -19.32 38.87
CA LEU A 27 7.47 -18.17 38.42
C LEU A 27 8.32 -17.17 37.63
N LEU A 28 9.57 -16.91 38.09
CA LEU A 28 10.50 -16.03 37.38
C LEU A 28 10.88 -16.61 36.00
N VAL A 29 11.13 -17.90 35.89
CA VAL A 29 11.40 -18.55 34.60
C VAL A 29 10.17 -18.46 33.69
N LEU A 30 8.97 -18.74 34.22
CA LEU A 30 7.73 -18.64 33.45
C LEU A 30 7.47 -17.23 32.99
N LEU A 31 7.70 -16.24 33.83
CA LEU A 31 7.57 -14.82 33.51
C LEU A 31 8.60 -14.38 32.44
N ALA A 32 9.84 -14.84 32.55
CA ALA A 32 10.88 -14.57 31.55
C ALA A 32 10.54 -15.18 30.18
N CYS A 33 9.96 -16.39 30.15
CA CYS A 33 9.50 -17.04 28.92
C CYS A 33 8.24 -16.38 28.36
N ALA A 34 7.33 -15.90 29.20
CA ALA A 34 6.10 -15.22 28.77
C ALA A 34 6.33 -13.76 28.36
N ALA A 35 7.37 -13.10 28.90
CA ALA A 35 7.63 -11.68 28.69
C ALA A 35 7.70 -11.27 27.18
N PRO A 36 8.40 -12.00 26.30
CA PRO A 36 8.44 -11.62 24.87
C PRO A 36 7.06 -11.66 24.22
N VAL A 37 6.24 -12.65 24.56
CA VAL A 37 4.88 -12.79 24.03
C VAL A 37 4.00 -11.67 24.54
N LEU A 38 4.02 -11.41 25.84
CA LEU A 38 3.26 -10.32 26.47
C LEU A 38 3.69 -8.96 25.93
N ALA A 39 5.00 -8.72 25.77
CA ALA A 39 5.54 -7.50 25.20
C ALA A 39 5.10 -7.32 23.74
N SER A 40 5.09 -8.38 22.94
CA SER A 40 4.60 -8.36 21.56
C SER A 40 3.12 -8.00 21.49
N TYR A 41 2.28 -8.66 22.30
CA TYR A 41 0.85 -8.32 22.40
C TYR A 41 0.63 -6.89 22.85
N PHE A 42 1.34 -6.45 23.88
CA PHE A 42 1.25 -5.09 24.39
C PHE A 42 1.63 -4.07 23.31
N THR A 43 2.74 -4.29 22.61
CA THR A 43 3.18 -3.41 21.52
C THR A 43 2.15 -3.36 20.40
N PHE A 44 1.60 -4.51 20.02
CA PHE A 44 0.64 -4.59 18.92
C PHE A 44 -0.72 -3.95 19.24
N TYR A 45 -1.26 -4.20 20.44
CA TYR A 45 -2.61 -3.74 20.77
C TYR A 45 -2.67 -2.39 21.51
N VAL A 46 -1.64 -2.06 22.30
CA VAL A 46 -1.64 -0.85 23.12
C VAL A 46 -0.83 0.28 22.48
N LEU A 47 0.41 0.00 22.08
CA LEU A 47 1.27 1.04 21.49
C LEU A 47 0.90 1.32 20.04
N ARG A 48 0.33 0.34 19.30
CA ARG A 48 -0.07 0.48 17.90
C ARG A 48 0.87 1.41 17.16
N PRO A 49 2.11 0.99 16.85
CA PRO A 49 3.07 1.87 16.20
C PRO A 49 2.43 2.41 14.92
N GLU A 50 2.04 3.68 14.93
CA GLU A 50 1.49 4.40 13.76
C GLU A 50 2.56 4.68 12.70
N GLY A 51 3.74 4.12 12.87
CA GLY A 51 4.84 4.20 11.93
C GLY A 51 4.45 3.58 10.59
N ARG A 52 3.73 4.35 9.77
CA ARG A 52 3.51 4.01 8.37
C ARG A 52 4.86 3.94 7.69
N SER A 53 5.32 2.73 7.42
CA SER A 53 6.59 2.49 6.71
C SER A 53 6.50 2.85 5.22
N ASN A 54 5.36 3.37 4.78
CA ASN A 54 5.10 3.75 3.40
C ASN A 54 5.18 5.27 3.24
N TYR A 55 5.85 5.68 2.18
CA TYR A 55 5.94 7.08 1.78
C TYR A 55 4.61 7.59 1.22
N ALA A 56 3.95 6.77 0.40
CA ALA A 56 2.63 7.03 -0.12
C ALA A 56 1.54 6.63 0.88
N THR A 57 0.38 7.26 0.77
CA THR A 57 -0.79 6.96 1.62
C THR A 57 -1.47 5.69 1.12
N LEU A 58 -1.53 4.66 1.94
CA LEU A 58 -2.40 3.50 1.71
C LEU A 58 -3.86 3.91 1.92
N ILE A 59 -4.73 3.34 1.10
CA ILE A 59 -6.18 3.57 1.15
C ILE A 59 -6.83 2.40 1.89
N GLU A 60 -7.33 2.68 3.07
CA GLU A 60 -7.97 1.68 3.94
C GLU A 60 -9.37 2.18 4.36
N PRO A 61 -10.44 1.43 4.01
CA PRO A 61 -10.45 0.27 3.13
C PRO A 61 -10.16 0.64 1.67
N SER A 62 -9.57 -0.30 0.90
CA SER A 62 -9.37 -0.13 -0.55
C SER A 62 -10.71 0.07 -1.26
N ARG A 63 -10.72 0.82 -2.36
CA ARG A 63 -11.95 1.13 -3.11
C ARG A 63 -11.92 0.48 -4.48
N ALA A 64 -12.93 -0.34 -4.77
CA ALA A 64 -13.07 -0.98 -6.07
C ALA A 64 -13.39 0.05 -7.16
N MET A 65 -12.76 -0.11 -8.33
CA MET A 65 -13.13 0.62 -9.54
C MET A 65 -14.57 0.27 -9.91
N PRO A 66 -15.48 1.26 -10.01
CA PRO A 66 -16.87 1.01 -10.40
C PRO A 66 -16.94 0.31 -11.76
N ALA A 67 -17.71 -0.78 -11.86
CA ALA A 67 -17.87 -1.49 -13.13
C ALA A 67 -18.54 -0.63 -14.22
N GLY A 68 -19.39 0.31 -13.81
CA GLY A 68 -20.08 1.27 -14.68
C GLY A 68 -19.34 2.60 -14.83
N LEU A 69 -18.05 2.69 -14.51
CA LEU A 69 -17.28 3.93 -14.71
C LEU A 69 -17.32 4.30 -16.21
N PRO A 70 -17.84 5.48 -16.58
CA PRO A 70 -18.02 5.87 -17.98
C PRO A 70 -16.67 6.29 -18.59
N LEU A 71 -15.93 5.31 -19.07
CA LEU A 71 -14.64 5.49 -19.74
C LEU A 71 -14.86 5.52 -21.25
N ALA A 72 -14.16 6.42 -21.92
CA ALA A 72 -14.11 6.48 -23.39
C ALA A 72 -12.65 6.64 -23.86
N ASP A 73 -12.34 6.09 -25.02
CA ASP A 73 -11.07 6.38 -25.68
C ASP A 73 -11.06 7.81 -26.28
N LEU A 74 -9.95 8.20 -26.89
CA LEU A 74 -9.81 9.53 -27.48
C LEU A 74 -10.73 9.78 -28.70
N GLU A 75 -11.24 8.71 -29.29
CA GLU A 75 -12.20 8.71 -30.42
C GLU A 75 -13.67 8.68 -29.91
N GLY A 76 -13.89 8.70 -28.59
CA GLY A 76 -15.22 8.69 -27.98
C GLY A 76 -15.88 7.31 -27.89
N ARG A 77 -15.16 6.22 -28.19
CA ARG A 77 -15.70 4.86 -28.08
C ARG A 77 -15.68 4.42 -26.61
N PRO A 78 -16.77 3.81 -26.12
CA PRO A 78 -16.84 3.37 -24.74
C PRO A 78 -15.81 2.25 -24.45
N VAL A 79 -15.14 2.34 -23.31
CA VAL A 79 -14.16 1.37 -22.82
C VAL A 79 -14.67 0.75 -21.51
N SER A 80 -14.66 -0.55 -21.42
CA SER A 80 -15.07 -1.23 -20.18
C SER A 80 -14.01 -1.08 -19.09
N ALA A 81 -14.41 -0.71 -17.87
CA ALA A 81 -13.53 -0.69 -16.70
C ALA A 81 -12.91 -2.09 -16.43
N ALA A 82 -13.61 -3.17 -16.80
CA ALA A 82 -13.10 -4.53 -16.67
C ALA A 82 -11.87 -4.80 -17.54
N SER A 83 -11.71 -4.10 -18.69
CA SER A 83 -10.56 -4.25 -19.57
C SER A 83 -9.25 -3.73 -18.96
N LEU A 84 -9.33 -2.91 -17.91
CA LEU A 84 -8.17 -2.35 -17.21
C LEU A 84 -7.65 -3.29 -16.09
N ARG A 85 -8.33 -4.40 -15.82
CA ARG A 85 -7.92 -5.36 -14.79
C ARG A 85 -6.85 -6.32 -15.30
N GLY A 86 -6.10 -6.90 -14.37
CA GLY A 86 -5.09 -7.93 -14.62
C GLY A 86 -3.65 -7.44 -14.52
N GLN A 87 -3.44 -6.13 -14.48
CA GLN A 87 -2.13 -5.50 -14.29
C GLN A 87 -2.21 -4.43 -13.19
N TRP A 88 -1.09 -4.11 -12.58
CA TRP A 88 -0.96 -2.95 -11.73
C TRP A 88 -1.07 -1.69 -12.58
N LEU A 89 -1.90 -0.73 -12.16
CA LEU A 89 -2.06 0.52 -12.88
C LEU A 89 -1.40 1.66 -12.10
N LEU A 90 -0.50 2.37 -12.75
CA LEU A 90 -0.09 3.70 -12.34
C LEU A 90 -1.03 4.70 -13.03
N VAL A 91 -1.85 5.39 -12.25
CA VAL A 91 -2.90 6.27 -12.79
C VAL A 91 -2.54 7.71 -12.55
N VAL A 92 -2.49 8.50 -13.62
CA VAL A 92 -2.43 9.97 -13.59
C VAL A 92 -3.81 10.49 -13.94
N VAL A 93 -4.28 11.49 -13.21
CA VAL A 93 -5.50 12.24 -13.53
C VAL A 93 -5.06 13.62 -14.03
N GLY A 94 -5.69 14.13 -15.08
CA GLY A 94 -5.37 15.44 -15.61
C GLY A 94 -6.36 15.92 -16.64
N ARG A 95 -6.11 17.12 -17.17
CA ARG A 95 -6.89 17.73 -18.26
C ARG A 95 -6.21 17.49 -19.59
N GLY A 96 -6.97 17.53 -20.69
CA GLY A 96 -6.42 17.36 -22.04
C GLY A 96 -5.38 18.42 -22.40
N ALA A 97 -5.55 19.66 -21.94
CA ALA A 97 -4.56 20.73 -22.05
C ALA A 97 -3.46 20.61 -20.98
N CYS A 98 -2.84 19.45 -20.89
CA CYS A 98 -1.84 19.09 -19.89
C CYS A 98 -0.80 20.21 -19.67
N ASP A 99 -0.72 20.74 -18.45
CA ASP A 99 0.26 21.73 -18.03
C ASP A 99 1.59 21.09 -17.59
N GLY A 100 2.57 21.90 -17.19
CA GLY A 100 3.88 21.41 -16.78
C GLY A 100 3.83 20.42 -15.60
N ASP A 101 2.92 20.63 -14.63
CA ASP A 101 2.74 19.70 -13.51
C ASP A 101 2.11 18.37 -13.97
N CYS A 102 1.20 18.41 -14.92
CA CYS A 102 0.62 17.24 -15.56
C CYS A 102 1.70 16.46 -16.34
N GLU A 103 2.48 17.13 -17.19
CA GLU A 103 3.58 16.50 -17.93
C GLU A 103 4.61 15.86 -17.00
N GLN A 104 4.94 16.54 -15.90
CA GLN A 104 5.86 15.99 -14.90
C GLN A 104 5.30 14.72 -14.25
N ARG A 105 4.00 14.63 -13.96
CA ARG A 105 3.37 13.42 -13.42
C ARG A 105 3.36 12.28 -14.44
N LEU A 106 3.09 12.55 -15.70
CA LEU A 106 3.18 11.57 -16.79
C LEU A 106 4.62 11.07 -16.98
N PHE A 107 5.59 11.97 -16.90
CA PHE A 107 7.01 11.60 -16.94
C PHE A 107 7.39 10.73 -15.76
N MET A 108 6.97 11.10 -14.53
CA MET A 108 7.20 10.30 -13.33
C MET A 108 6.55 8.92 -13.42
N GLN A 109 5.32 8.81 -13.94
CA GLN A 109 4.63 7.55 -14.18
C GLN A 109 5.45 6.62 -15.08
N ARG A 110 5.98 7.14 -16.19
CA ARG A 110 6.86 6.40 -17.09
C ARG A 110 8.16 5.97 -16.38
N GLN A 111 8.78 6.91 -15.67
CA GLN A 111 10.03 6.66 -14.94
C GLN A 111 9.86 5.57 -13.87
N LEU A 112 8.79 5.59 -13.09
CA LEU A 112 8.48 4.59 -12.07
C LEU A 112 8.34 3.18 -12.68
N ARG A 113 7.65 3.07 -13.83
CA ARG A 113 7.54 1.81 -14.54
C ARG A 113 8.91 1.28 -14.97
N GLU A 114 9.73 2.11 -15.61
CA GLU A 114 11.07 1.70 -16.04
C GLU A 114 12.00 1.33 -14.86
N MET A 115 11.89 2.07 -13.74
CA MET A 115 12.63 1.78 -12.51
C MET A 115 12.23 0.46 -11.84
N ALA A 116 11.07 -0.11 -12.16
CA ALA A 116 10.65 -1.43 -11.67
C ALA A 116 11.46 -2.60 -12.29
N GLY A 117 12.26 -2.33 -13.33
CA GLY A 117 13.16 -3.30 -13.91
C GLY A 117 12.43 -4.52 -14.47
N ARG A 118 12.68 -5.71 -13.92
CA ARG A 118 12.03 -6.96 -14.36
C ARG A 118 10.53 -7.00 -14.10
N GLU A 119 10.05 -6.24 -13.11
CA GLU A 119 8.64 -6.19 -12.74
C GLU A 119 7.83 -5.18 -13.59
N ARG A 120 8.48 -4.43 -14.48
CA ARG A 120 7.85 -3.38 -15.30
C ARG A 120 6.70 -3.89 -16.17
N GLU A 121 6.77 -5.14 -16.63
CA GLU A 121 5.73 -5.76 -17.45
C GLU A 121 4.44 -6.08 -16.67
N ARG A 122 4.48 -5.95 -15.35
CA ARG A 122 3.33 -6.06 -14.44
C ARG A 122 2.63 -4.72 -14.20
N ILE A 123 3.17 -3.63 -14.76
CA ILE A 123 2.71 -2.26 -14.52
C ILE A 123 2.27 -1.63 -15.84
N ASP A 124 1.01 -1.27 -15.91
CA ASP A 124 0.45 -0.46 -17.00
C ASP A 124 0.36 1.01 -16.59
N LYS A 125 0.45 1.88 -17.58
CA LYS A 125 0.33 3.33 -17.43
C LYS A 125 -1.06 3.76 -17.91
N LEU A 126 -1.81 4.46 -17.07
CA LEU A 126 -3.13 4.98 -17.39
C LEU A 126 -3.18 6.49 -17.12
N TRP A 127 -3.63 7.24 -18.10
CA TRP A 127 -3.96 8.65 -17.94
C TRP A 127 -5.46 8.84 -18.10
N LEU A 128 -6.13 9.31 -17.05
CA LEU A 128 -7.55 9.63 -17.02
C LEU A 128 -7.72 11.14 -17.26
N VAL A 129 -8.29 11.48 -18.38
CA VAL A 129 -8.55 12.86 -18.80
C VAL A 129 -9.97 13.24 -18.40
N ILE A 130 -10.11 14.30 -17.59
CA ILE A 130 -11.38 14.67 -16.94
C ILE A 130 -12.17 15.75 -17.70
N ASP A 131 -11.71 16.15 -18.86
CA ASP A 131 -12.36 17.14 -19.72
C ASP A 131 -12.28 16.73 -21.21
N ASP A 132 -12.87 17.58 -22.08
CA ASP A 132 -12.85 17.38 -23.52
C ASP A 132 -11.79 18.21 -24.24
N ALA A 133 -10.89 18.88 -23.50
CA ALA A 133 -9.83 19.68 -24.10
C ALA A 133 -8.93 18.83 -25.01
N PRO A 134 -8.44 19.38 -26.13
CA PRO A 134 -7.55 18.64 -27.02
C PRO A 134 -6.20 18.39 -26.37
N ILE A 135 -5.65 17.20 -26.60
CA ILE A 135 -4.30 16.84 -26.19
C ILE A 135 -3.33 17.31 -27.28
N ALA A 136 -2.27 18.02 -26.88
CA ALA A 136 -1.24 18.50 -27.80
C ALA A 136 -0.62 17.34 -28.61
N ALA A 137 -0.46 17.52 -29.92
CA ALA A 137 0.04 16.46 -30.81
C ALA A 137 1.40 15.88 -30.39
N PRO A 138 2.40 16.67 -29.93
CA PRO A 138 3.66 16.13 -29.43
C PRO A 138 3.49 15.23 -28.20
N LEU A 139 2.64 15.62 -27.26
CA LEU A 139 2.35 14.82 -26.07
C LEU A 139 1.63 13.52 -26.45
N ARG A 140 0.65 13.59 -27.34
CA ARG A 140 -0.07 12.41 -27.85
C ARG A 140 0.88 11.41 -28.51
N ALA A 141 1.83 11.89 -29.33
CA ALA A 141 2.84 11.05 -29.94
C ALA A 141 3.79 10.41 -28.90
N ALA A 142 4.21 11.17 -27.88
CA ALA A 142 5.05 10.67 -26.81
C ALA A 142 4.36 9.59 -25.95
N LEU A 143 3.05 9.71 -25.72
CA LEU A 143 2.24 8.74 -24.97
C LEU A 143 1.97 7.46 -25.78
N ALA A 144 1.87 7.56 -27.10
CA ALA A 144 1.69 6.45 -28.00
C ALA A 144 2.98 5.63 -28.23
N ALA A 145 4.15 6.21 -27.91
CA ALA A 145 5.43 5.51 -28.02
C ALA A 145 5.49 4.29 -27.06
N ALA A 146 6.01 3.18 -27.54
CA ALA A 146 6.09 1.93 -26.76
C ALA A 146 7.03 2.03 -25.54
N PRO A 147 6.64 1.47 -24.39
CA PRO A 147 5.31 0.95 -24.09
C PRO A 147 4.28 2.09 -23.92
N ALA A 148 3.18 1.99 -24.66
CA ALA A 148 2.19 3.05 -24.73
C ALA A 148 1.52 3.33 -23.37
N THR A 149 1.09 4.56 -23.16
CA THR A 149 0.21 4.94 -22.05
C THR A 149 -1.23 4.87 -22.54
N THR A 150 -2.07 4.10 -21.85
CA THR A 150 -3.51 4.11 -22.11
C THR A 150 -4.08 5.46 -21.70
N VAL A 151 -4.75 6.15 -22.63
CA VAL A 151 -5.38 7.44 -22.38
C VAL A 151 -6.88 7.30 -22.53
N LEU A 152 -7.63 7.59 -21.47
CA LEU A 152 -9.08 7.48 -21.46
C LEU A 152 -9.70 8.76 -20.92
N ARG A 153 -10.84 9.15 -21.46
CA ARG A 153 -11.68 10.23 -20.94
C ARG A 153 -12.67 9.70 -19.91
N VAL A 154 -12.89 10.47 -18.87
CA VAL A 154 -13.84 10.15 -17.80
C VAL A 154 -14.39 11.45 -17.20
N PRO A 155 -15.71 11.58 -16.99
CA PRO A 155 -16.27 12.74 -16.32
C PRO A 155 -15.73 12.87 -14.88
N ALA A 156 -15.27 14.07 -14.50
CA ALA A 156 -14.72 14.32 -13.17
C ALA A 156 -15.66 13.89 -12.02
N PRO A 157 -16.99 14.13 -12.06
CA PRO A 157 -17.90 13.69 -10.99
C PRO A 157 -17.95 12.16 -10.82
N ALA A 158 -17.86 11.39 -11.91
CA ALA A 158 -17.84 9.95 -11.86
C ALA A 158 -16.51 9.44 -11.25
N LEU A 159 -15.40 10.09 -11.58
CA LEU A 159 -14.08 9.74 -11.04
C LEU A 159 -13.97 10.05 -9.54
N GLN A 160 -14.57 11.14 -9.07
CA GLN A 160 -14.63 11.52 -7.64
C GLN A 160 -15.38 10.53 -6.75
N GLN A 161 -16.26 9.69 -7.32
CA GLN A 161 -16.92 8.62 -6.59
C GLN A 161 -15.95 7.47 -6.24
N TRP A 162 -14.88 7.32 -6.99
CA TRP A 162 -13.90 6.27 -6.82
C TRP A 162 -12.60 6.78 -6.19
N LEU A 163 -11.95 7.77 -6.81
CA LEU A 163 -10.70 8.35 -6.33
C LEU A 163 -10.96 9.59 -5.48
N ALA A 164 -10.12 9.80 -4.47
CA ALA A 164 -10.18 11.00 -3.63
C ALA A 164 -8.79 11.62 -3.47
N PRO A 165 -8.66 12.95 -3.57
CA PRO A 165 -7.42 13.65 -3.28
C PRO A 165 -7.13 13.66 -1.77
N ALA A 166 -5.94 14.13 -1.38
CA ALA A 166 -5.68 14.54 0.00
C ALA A 166 -6.48 15.79 0.35
N GLY A 167 -6.71 16.03 1.64
CA GLY A 167 -7.46 17.21 2.08
C GLY A 167 -6.83 18.50 1.54
N GLY A 168 -7.63 19.33 0.90
CA GLY A 168 -7.18 20.60 0.28
C GLY A 168 -6.53 20.49 -1.09
N GLU A 169 -6.39 19.27 -1.63
CA GLU A 169 -5.77 19.02 -2.93
C GLU A 169 -6.80 18.64 -3.99
N SER A 170 -6.39 18.69 -5.27
CA SER A 170 -7.20 18.23 -6.41
C SER A 170 -6.87 16.77 -6.79
N LEU A 171 -7.74 16.12 -7.56
CA LEU A 171 -7.47 14.78 -8.11
C LEU A 171 -6.20 14.77 -8.97
N GLU A 172 -5.96 15.86 -9.69
CA GLU A 172 -4.81 16.00 -10.58
C GLU A 172 -3.48 16.11 -9.84
N SER A 173 -3.49 16.46 -8.53
CA SER A 173 -2.26 16.63 -7.74
C SER A 173 -1.50 15.32 -7.45
N HIS A 174 -2.15 14.17 -7.65
CA HIS A 174 -1.63 12.89 -7.21
C HIS A 174 -1.38 11.90 -8.35
N LEU A 175 -0.54 10.91 -8.06
CA LEU A 175 -0.46 9.66 -8.81
C LEU A 175 -1.09 8.56 -7.96
N TYR A 176 -1.94 7.74 -8.58
CA TYR A 176 -2.68 6.68 -7.89
C TYR A 176 -2.17 5.31 -8.33
N VAL A 177 -2.22 4.34 -7.41
CA VAL A 177 -1.88 2.95 -7.68
C VAL A 177 -3.12 2.10 -7.51
N VAL A 178 -3.44 1.35 -8.55
CA VAL A 178 -4.58 0.42 -8.58
C VAL A 178 -4.05 -0.98 -8.80
N ASP A 179 -4.57 -1.95 -8.06
CA ASP A 179 -4.14 -3.33 -8.15
C ASP A 179 -4.75 -4.07 -9.37
N PRO A 180 -4.28 -5.28 -9.70
CA PRO A 180 -4.81 -6.07 -10.82
C PRO A 180 -6.29 -6.43 -10.70
N MET A 181 -6.87 -6.37 -9.51
CA MET A 181 -8.31 -6.59 -9.29
C MET A 181 -9.14 -5.32 -9.48
N GLY A 182 -8.48 -4.17 -9.69
CA GLY A 182 -9.12 -2.88 -9.87
C GLY A 182 -9.39 -2.16 -8.54
N GLN A 183 -8.67 -2.50 -7.46
CA GLN A 183 -8.78 -1.80 -6.19
C GLN A 183 -7.80 -0.62 -6.14
N TRP A 184 -8.28 0.57 -5.81
CA TRP A 184 -7.40 1.69 -5.50
C TRP A 184 -6.72 1.45 -4.16
N MET A 185 -5.43 1.20 -4.19
CA MET A 185 -4.63 0.78 -3.03
C MET A 185 -3.83 1.92 -2.41
N MET A 186 -3.34 2.86 -3.23
CA MET A 186 -2.38 3.84 -2.76
C MET A 186 -2.48 5.14 -3.52
N ARG A 187 -2.15 6.24 -2.86
CA ARG A 187 -2.05 7.58 -3.41
C ARG A 187 -0.70 8.19 -3.05
N ALA A 188 0.05 8.62 -4.07
CA ALA A 188 1.27 9.37 -3.88
C ALA A 188 0.98 10.79 -3.32
N PRO A 189 1.86 11.39 -2.50
CA PRO A 189 1.73 12.78 -2.14
C PRO A 189 1.92 13.69 -3.39
N PRO A 190 1.43 14.94 -3.35
CA PRO A 190 1.77 15.92 -4.37
C PRO A 190 3.29 16.07 -4.50
N ARG A 191 3.79 16.20 -5.73
CA ARG A 191 5.24 16.30 -6.00
C ARG A 191 6.05 15.17 -5.37
N ALA A 192 5.56 13.94 -5.51
CA ALA A 192 6.19 12.77 -4.94
C ALA A 192 7.64 12.59 -5.42
N GLU A 193 8.52 12.16 -4.50
CA GLU A 193 9.89 11.78 -4.83
C GLU A 193 9.91 10.37 -5.46
N PRO A 194 10.36 10.23 -6.72
CA PRO A 194 10.29 8.96 -7.44
C PRO A 194 10.96 7.80 -6.70
N ALA A 195 12.14 8.04 -6.09
CA ALA A 195 12.89 7.00 -5.39
C ALA A 195 12.19 6.48 -4.13
N LYS A 196 11.51 7.36 -3.38
CA LYS A 196 10.74 6.97 -2.20
C LYS A 196 9.46 6.22 -2.61
N PHE A 197 8.76 6.74 -3.61
CA PHE A 197 7.53 6.11 -4.08
C PHE A 197 7.78 4.76 -4.75
N LYS A 198 8.90 4.62 -5.49
CA LYS A 198 9.33 3.33 -6.04
C LYS A 198 9.46 2.25 -4.96
N ARG A 199 10.02 2.58 -3.79
CA ARG A 199 10.15 1.60 -2.70
C ARG A 199 8.82 1.02 -2.26
N ASP A 200 7.77 1.85 -2.25
CA ASP A 200 6.44 1.39 -1.90
C ASP A 200 5.83 0.52 -2.99
N ILE A 201 6.00 0.90 -4.26
CA ILE A 201 5.60 0.07 -5.41
C ILE A 201 6.32 -1.29 -5.37
N ASP A 202 7.63 -1.31 -5.10
CA ASP A 202 8.40 -2.56 -4.98
C ASP A 202 7.88 -3.47 -3.86
N LYS A 203 7.40 -2.90 -2.73
CA LYS A 203 6.78 -3.68 -1.66
C LYS A 203 5.47 -4.32 -2.13
N LEU A 204 4.62 -3.55 -2.82
CA LEU A 204 3.36 -4.06 -3.39
C LEU A 204 3.61 -5.17 -4.39
N LEU A 205 4.52 -4.98 -5.35
CA LEU A 205 4.85 -5.97 -6.37
C LEU A 205 5.39 -7.27 -5.78
N ARG A 206 6.24 -7.18 -4.74
CA ARG A 206 6.73 -8.38 -4.04
C ARG A 206 5.64 -9.10 -3.26
N ALA A 207 4.76 -8.36 -2.59
CA ALA A 207 3.66 -8.95 -1.82
C ALA A 207 2.60 -9.62 -2.71
N SER A 208 2.52 -9.21 -3.97
CA SER A 208 1.47 -9.59 -4.92
C SER A 208 1.93 -10.45 -6.09
N SER A 209 3.03 -11.18 -5.94
CA SER A 209 3.65 -11.97 -7.04
C SER A 209 2.70 -12.96 -7.74
N PHE A 210 1.52 -13.24 -7.16
CA PHE A 210 0.51 -14.16 -7.70
C PHE A 210 -0.79 -13.47 -8.15
N TRP A 211 -0.88 -12.14 -8.10
CA TRP A 211 -2.15 -11.41 -8.32
C TRP A 211 -2.35 -10.96 -9.75
N ASP A 212 -1.30 -10.77 -10.49
CA ASP A 212 -1.32 -10.27 -11.86
C ASP A 212 -1.13 -11.37 -12.91
N ARG A 213 -1.59 -11.10 -14.10
CA ARG A 213 -1.38 -11.97 -15.26
C ARG A 213 -0.27 -11.35 -16.10
N PRO A 214 0.92 -11.99 -16.22
CA PRO A 214 1.98 -11.51 -17.10
C PRO A 214 1.49 -11.45 -18.56
N GLY A 215 1.76 -10.34 -19.24
CA GLY A 215 1.59 -10.24 -20.69
C GLY A 215 0.18 -9.89 -21.16
N ARG A 216 -0.28 -8.71 -20.84
CA ARG A 216 -1.31 -8.03 -21.63
C ARG A 216 -0.68 -7.29 -22.79
#